data_faea25b6d70d4152cb256ac6a9c26690
#
_entry.id   faea25b6d70d4152cb256ac6a9c26690
#
_cell.length_a   1.000
_cell.length_b   1.000
_cell.length_c   1.000
_cell.angle_alpha   90.00
_cell.angle_beta   90.00
_cell.angle_gamma   90.00
#
_symmetry.space_group_name_H-M   'P 1'
#
loop_
_entity.id
_entity.type
_entity.pdbx_description
1 polymer ?
#
loop_
_entity_poly.entity_id
_entity_poly.type
_entity_poly.pdbx_seq_one_letter_code
_entity_poly.pdbx_strand_id
1 'polypeptide(L)'
;GVLADVRAASSLPAQLSALDAYEGVVLADVPAGDLTLDQMAALREFVRSEGRGLVVAGGRASFTLGAYKGTPLEEALPVSMDPPPRPERPPVTLLLIVDHSLSMGSSSGVSKLDMAKESALLATESLRQDDRIGVLAFDDRQAWAVEFQAIGSGLSLGQVQEQIGAIAIGGGTDICAALERGLSALAQQPGSTRHAVLMTDGQSFRNSRCPPYPSLIERARAADITLSSIAIGADADTELLQNLARWGAGRYHFAARPDDIPRLTLIESQIASAEPLIEGEFRAGLSTPHPLLRDFAPSQLPALAGYVGTTIKPNAELVLKSPEKDPVLAAWQYGLGRAVAWTSSADAPWADEWPGWGDYGRFWAQLVRYTLPEPDSGPIQVRATPKGDALSIAVDALAPSGEPIDLADTSATITLPGGATRQIQLRQTAPGHYVEDLALPGDGAYAIAVAQSKDGVTRRAAAGYVQPPPAEYTPSGGGA
;
A
#
# COMPACT_ATOMS: atom_id res chain seq x y z
N GLY A 1 20.21 6.98 14.53
CA GLY A 1 19.74 6.60 13.20
C GLY A 1 18.63 5.57 13.29
N VAL A 2 17.89 5.36 12.22
CA VAL A 2 16.94 4.25 12.08
C VAL A 2 17.66 3.19 11.25
N LEU A 3 17.67 1.95 11.72
CA LEU A 3 18.11 0.79 10.92
C LEU A 3 16.95 0.33 10.09
N ALA A 4 17.13 0.20 8.78
CA ALA A 4 16.10 -0.24 7.86
C ALA A 4 16.52 -1.54 7.16
N ASP A 5 15.59 -2.49 7.10
CA ASP A 5 15.68 -3.72 6.31
C ASP A 5 14.72 -3.57 5.11
N VAL A 6 15.25 -3.52 3.90
CA VAL A 6 14.46 -3.28 2.69
C VAL A 6 14.12 -4.61 2.03
N ARG A 7 12.85 -4.86 1.83
CA ARG A 7 12.34 -6.12 1.26
C ARG A 7 11.23 -5.87 0.24
N ALA A 8 10.97 -6.86 -0.61
CA ALA A 8 9.78 -6.86 -1.45
C ALA A 8 8.51 -7.01 -0.59
N ALA A 9 7.43 -6.34 -0.95
CA ALA A 9 6.17 -6.37 -0.22
C ALA A 9 5.62 -7.80 -0.04
N SER A 10 5.73 -8.65 -1.05
CA SER A 10 5.32 -10.06 -1.01
C SER A 10 6.05 -10.90 0.04
N SER A 11 7.22 -10.45 0.51
CA SER A 11 7.99 -11.13 1.56
C SER A 11 7.62 -10.71 2.98
N LEU A 12 6.64 -9.81 3.15
CA LEU A 12 6.15 -9.42 4.46
C LEU A 12 5.56 -10.64 5.18
N PRO A 13 5.91 -10.88 6.46
CA PRO A 13 5.32 -11.99 7.20
C PRO A 13 3.80 -11.84 7.38
N ALA A 14 3.05 -12.93 7.17
CA ALA A 14 1.62 -12.98 7.48
C ALA A 14 1.34 -13.26 8.97
N GLN A 15 2.35 -13.71 9.72
CA GLN A 15 2.21 -13.99 11.15
C GLN A 15 2.76 -12.83 11.97
N LEU A 16 1.95 -12.35 12.92
CA LEU A 16 2.29 -11.23 13.77
C LEU A 16 3.60 -11.45 14.54
N SER A 17 3.82 -12.66 15.07
CA SER A 17 5.04 -13.01 15.80
C SER A 17 6.33 -12.90 14.97
N ALA A 18 6.26 -13.01 13.66
CA ALA A 18 7.41 -12.82 12.79
C ALA A 18 7.76 -11.34 12.56
N LEU A 19 6.86 -10.42 12.92
CA LEU A 19 7.07 -8.98 12.92
C LEU A 19 7.67 -8.45 14.24
N ASP A 20 7.77 -9.26 15.28
CA ASP A 20 8.29 -8.86 16.62
C ASP A 20 9.71 -8.27 16.57
N ALA A 21 10.51 -8.63 15.55
CA ALA A 21 11.85 -8.11 15.37
C ALA A 21 11.90 -6.64 14.91
N TYR A 22 10.75 -6.08 14.51
CA TYR A 22 10.64 -4.74 13.96
C TYR A 22 9.87 -3.83 14.91
N GLU A 23 10.24 -2.56 14.98
CA GLU A 23 9.53 -1.53 15.73
C GLU A 23 8.58 -0.71 14.84
N GLY A 24 8.76 -0.77 13.54
CA GLY A 24 7.92 -0.09 12.57
C GLY A 24 8.06 -0.68 11.18
N VAL A 25 7.03 -0.46 10.37
CA VAL A 25 6.99 -0.84 8.95
C VAL A 25 6.74 0.39 8.12
N VAL A 26 7.46 0.51 7.00
CA VAL A 26 7.24 1.55 6.00
C VAL A 26 6.82 0.86 4.70
N LEU A 27 5.66 1.20 4.18
CA LEU A 27 5.22 0.80 2.84
C LEU A 27 5.42 1.99 1.89
N ALA A 28 6.21 1.79 0.84
CA ALA A 28 6.48 2.81 -0.17
C ALA A 28 5.87 2.38 -1.51
N ASP A 29 4.81 3.05 -1.92
CA ASP A 29 4.04 2.81 -3.16
C ASP A 29 3.70 1.32 -3.42
N VAL A 30 3.22 0.62 -2.39
CA VAL A 30 2.89 -0.81 -2.42
C VAL A 30 1.40 -0.98 -2.72
N PRO A 31 1.00 -1.68 -3.80
CA PRO A 31 -0.41 -1.97 -4.04
C PRO A 31 -0.94 -3.08 -3.12
N ALA A 32 -2.23 -3.04 -2.78
CA ALA A 32 -2.86 -4.08 -1.96
C ALA A 32 -2.75 -5.48 -2.61
N GLY A 33 -2.66 -5.55 -3.95
CA GLY A 33 -2.50 -6.80 -4.67
C GLY A 33 -1.18 -7.52 -4.43
N ASP A 34 -0.15 -6.81 -3.95
CA ASP A 34 1.15 -7.38 -3.59
C ASP A 34 1.18 -7.94 -2.15
N LEU A 35 0.09 -7.72 -1.39
CA LEU A 35 -0.09 -8.18 -0.03
C LEU A 35 -1.29 -9.11 0.07
N THR A 36 -1.18 -10.19 0.82
CA THR A 36 -2.35 -11.00 1.18
C THR A 36 -3.19 -10.31 2.27
N LEU A 37 -4.45 -10.70 2.40
CA LEU A 37 -5.32 -10.19 3.49
C LEU A 37 -4.74 -10.50 4.87
N ASP A 38 -4.10 -11.66 5.04
CA ASP A 38 -3.45 -12.04 6.30
C ASP A 38 -2.25 -11.15 6.62
N GLN A 39 -1.45 -10.77 5.61
CA GLN A 39 -0.35 -9.80 5.77
C GLN A 39 -0.87 -8.42 6.17
N MET A 40 -1.94 -7.94 5.54
CA MET A 40 -2.57 -6.66 5.90
C MET A 40 -3.19 -6.72 7.31
N ALA A 41 -3.82 -7.84 7.68
CA ALA A 41 -4.35 -8.05 9.02
C ALA A 41 -3.23 -8.10 10.07
N ALA A 42 -2.10 -8.74 9.75
CA ALA A 42 -0.92 -8.75 10.62
C ALA A 42 -0.37 -7.33 10.83
N LEU A 43 -0.29 -6.51 9.78
CA LEU A 43 0.12 -5.09 9.90
C LEU A 43 -0.86 -4.28 10.76
N ARG A 44 -2.17 -4.50 10.59
CA ARG A 44 -3.16 -3.83 11.42
C ARG A 44 -2.98 -4.16 12.90
N GLU A 45 -2.83 -5.44 13.24
CA GLU A 45 -2.63 -5.87 14.63
C GLU A 45 -1.24 -5.45 15.17
N PHE A 46 -0.22 -5.40 14.34
CA PHE A 46 1.10 -4.89 14.66
C PHE A 46 1.05 -3.44 15.18
N VAL A 47 0.21 -2.61 14.56
CA VAL A 47 -0.03 -1.24 15.06
C VAL A 47 -0.97 -1.25 16.25
N ARG A 48 -2.14 -1.90 16.12
CA ARG A 48 -3.24 -1.79 17.08
C ARG A 48 -2.89 -2.40 18.43
N SER A 49 -2.35 -3.63 18.41
CA SER A 49 -2.20 -4.47 19.61
C SER A 49 -0.77 -4.48 20.14
N GLU A 50 0.25 -4.42 19.26
CA GLU A 50 1.66 -4.44 19.66
C GLU A 50 2.26 -3.03 19.84
N GLY A 51 1.49 -1.98 19.55
CA GLY A 51 1.94 -0.60 19.76
C GLY A 51 3.04 -0.14 18.81
N ARG A 52 3.20 -0.82 17.69
CA ARG A 52 4.26 -0.58 16.71
C ARG A 52 3.88 0.50 15.69
N GLY A 53 4.88 0.94 14.90
CA GLY A 53 4.72 2.01 13.94
C GLY A 53 4.37 1.57 12.53
N LEU A 54 3.54 2.35 11.84
CA LEU A 54 3.27 2.17 10.41
C LEU A 54 3.39 3.52 9.69
N VAL A 55 4.18 3.56 8.63
CA VAL A 55 4.23 4.69 7.70
C VAL A 55 3.87 4.19 6.31
N VAL A 56 2.91 4.82 5.66
CA VAL A 56 2.59 4.55 4.26
C VAL A 56 2.89 5.79 3.44
N ALA A 57 3.87 5.66 2.55
CA ALA A 57 4.20 6.64 1.54
C ALA A 57 3.51 6.26 0.23
N GLY A 58 2.87 7.23 -0.38
CA GLY A 58 2.08 7.08 -1.57
C GLY A 58 2.87 6.98 -2.86
N GLY A 59 2.11 6.92 -3.92
CA GLY A 59 2.52 6.85 -5.31
C GLY A 59 1.33 6.39 -6.15
N ARG A 60 1.58 6.05 -7.39
CA ARG A 60 0.52 5.62 -8.32
C ARG A 60 -0.05 4.23 -8.03
N ALA A 61 0.56 3.46 -7.14
CA ALA A 61 0.13 2.12 -6.79
C ALA A 61 -0.35 1.98 -5.32
N SER A 62 -0.62 3.08 -4.61
CA SER A 62 -0.97 3.05 -3.19
C SER A 62 -2.34 3.70 -2.90
N PHE A 63 -2.78 3.60 -1.67
CA PHE A 63 -4.06 4.16 -1.19
C PHE A 63 -5.24 3.74 -2.07
N THR A 64 -6.09 4.70 -2.50
CA THR A 64 -7.23 4.44 -3.40
C THR A 64 -6.78 3.82 -4.73
N LEU A 65 -5.69 4.33 -5.32
CA LEU A 65 -5.10 3.79 -6.54
C LEU A 65 -4.52 2.39 -6.36
N GLY A 66 -4.03 2.09 -5.15
CA GLY A 66 -3.47 0.79 -4.75
C GLY A 66 -4.47 -0.18 -4.18
N ALA A 67 -5.78 0.13 -4.24
CA ALA A 67 -6.81 -0.80 -3.82
C ALA A 67 -6.92 -1.06 -2.31
N TYR A 68 -6.60 -0.10 -1.46
CA TYR A 68 -6.68 -0.27 -0.02
C TYR A 68 -8.10 -0.25 0.54
N LYS A 69 -9.09 0.22 -0.24
CA LYS A 69 -10.49 0.34 0.24
C LYS A 69 -11.04 -1.00 0.73
N GLY A 70 -11.64 -0.99 1.92
CA GLY A 70 -12.22 -2.17 2.56
C GLY A 70 -11.18 -3.20 3.04
N THR A 71 -9.89 -2.86 3.10
CA THR A 71 -8.84 -3.75 3.57
C THR A 71 -8.47 -3.47 5.03
N PRO A 72 -7.86 -4.44 5.74
CA PRO A 72 -7.30 -4.20 7.07
C PRO A 72 -6.26 -3.08 7.11
N LEU A 73 -5.57 -2.84 5.99
CA LEU A 73 -4.59 -1.75 5.89
C LEU A 73 -5.28 -0.37 5.92
N GLU A 74 -6.42 -0.21 5.23
CA GLU A 74 -7.20 1.02 5.35
C GLU A 74 -7.63 1.29 6.78
N GLU A 75 -8.04 0.25 7.53
CA GLU A 75 -8.45 0.42 8.94
C GLU A 75 -7.33 1.04 9.78
N ALA A 76 -6.07 0.63 9.55
CA ALA A 76 -4.91 1.10 10.29
C ALA A 76 -4.43 2.52 9.90
N LEU A 77 -4.87 3.07 8.77
CA LEU A 77 -4.41 4.36 8.27
C LEU A 77 -5.28 5.54 8.74
N PRO A 78 -4.72 6.75 8.92
CA PRO A 78 -5.43 7.95 9.34
C PRO A 78 -6.38 8.54 8.27
N VAL A 79 -6.40 7.96 7.08
CA VAL A 79 -7.22 8.39 5.96
C VAL A 79 -8.10 7.24 5.46
N SER A 80 -9.29 7.58 4.96
CA SER A 80 -10.14 6.65 4.22
C SER A 80 -9.89 6.77 2.72
N MET A 81 -10.15 5.68 2.02
CA MET A 81 -9.97 5.58 0.57
C MET A 81 -11.16 6.16 -0.20
N ASP A 82 -11.98 6.96 0.46
CA ASP A 82 -13.03 7.74 -0.18
C ASP A 82 -12.46 9.10 -0.58
N PRO A 83 -12.29 9.38 -1.89
CA PRO A 83 -11.86 10.69 -2.33
C PRO A 83 -12.91 11.73 -1.94
N PRO A 84 -12.50 12.95 -1.56
CA PRO A 84 -13.44 13.99 -1.23
C PRO A 84 -14.36 14.30 -2.43
N PRO A 85 -15.67 14.50 -2.22
CA PRO A 85 -16.61 14.78 -3.30
C PRO A 85 -16.21 16.09 -3.99
N ARG A 86 -15.95 16.02 -5.29
CA ARG A 86 -15.66 17.21 -6.12
C ARG A 86 -16.90 17.57 -6.90
N PRO A 87 -17.32 18.86 -6.90
CA PRO A 87 -18.55 19.28 -7.58
C PRO A 87 -18.46 19.18 -9.11
N GLU A 88 -17.29 19.15 -9.71
CA GLU A 88 -17.08 19.24 -11.16
C GLU A 88 -16.17 18.13 -11.71
N ARG A 89 -16.46 16.85 -11.42
CA ARG A 89 -15.79 15.82 -12.19
C ARG A 89 -16.54 15.55 -13.50
N PRO A 90 -15.83 15.36 -14.62
CA PRO A 90 -16.47 14.96 -15.88
C PRO A 90 -17.10 13.55 -15.75
N PRO A 91 -18.20 13.29 -16.48
CA PRO A 91 -18.83 11.97 -16.50
C PRO A 91 -17.86 10.90 -17.00
N VAL A 92 -17.88 9.76 -16.34
CA VAL A 92 -17.09 8.58 -16.72
C VAL A 92 -17.93 7.64 -17.60
N THR A 93 -17.30 7.06 -18.60
CA THR A 93 -17.85 5.93 -19.33
C THR A 93 -17.03 4.69 -19.02
N LEU A 94 -17.64 3.76 -18.29
CA LEU A 94 -17.05 2.48 -17.90
C LEU A 94 -17.52 1.37 -18.84
N LEU A 95 -16.56 0.60 -19.37
CA LEU A 95 -16.81 -0.63 -20.11
C LEU A 95 -16.31 -1.82 -19.33
N LEU A 96 -17.19 -2.77 -19.01
CA LEU A 96 -16.81 -4.07 -18.48
C LEU A 96 -16.85 -5.10 -19.62
N ILE A 97 -15.73 -5.80 -19.83
CA ILE A 97 -15.59 -6.87 -20.83
C ILE A 97 -15.45 -8.17 -20.05
N VAL A 98 -16.51 -8.95 -20.04
CA VAL A 98 -16.68 -10.13 -19.17
C VAL A 98 -16.56 -11.40 -19.98
N ASP A 99 -15.57 -12.22 -19.68
CA ASP A 99 -15.44 -13.57 -20.19
C ASP A 99 -16.53 -14.46 -19.57
N HIS A 100 -17.26 -15.16 -20.43
CA HIS A 100 -18.24 -16.16 -20.00
C HIS A 100 -18.01 -17.54 -20.64
N SER A 101 -16.76 -17.79 -21.07
CA SER A 101 -16.33 -19.07 -21.63
C SER A 101 -16.53 -20.26 -20.66
N LEU A 102 -16.40 -21.47 -21.15
CA LEU A 102 -16.63 -22.69 -20.38
C LEU A 102 -15.76 -22.77 -19.10
N SER A 103 -14.54 -22.25 -19.14
CA SER A 103 -13.61 -22.24 -18.00
C SER A 103 -14.04 -21.31 -16.86
N MET A 104 -14.94 -20.35 -17.14
CA MET A 104 -15.55 -19.48 -16.14
C MET A 104 -16.65 -20.19 -15.32
N GLY A 105 -17.05 -21.39 -15.72
CA GLY A 105 -17.96 -22.24 -14.94
C GLY A 105 -17.31 -22.82 -13.69
N SER A 106 -18.10 -23.45 -12.85
CA SER A 106 -17.63 -24.19 -11.67
C SER A 106 -18.04 -25.64 -11.74
N SER A 107 -17.14 -26.54 -11.31
CA SER A 107 -17.46 -27.95 -11.06
C SER A 107 -18.01 -28.18 -9.65
N SER A 108 -17.80 -27.26 -8.71
CA SER A 108 -18.29 -27.33 -7.33
C SER A 108 -18.18 -25.96 -6.64
N GLY A 109 -19.29 -25.34 -6.31
CA GLY A 109 -19.35 -24.06 -5.59
C GLY A 109 -19.70 -22.85 -6.46
N VAL A 110 -19.36 -21.64 -6.01
CA VAL A 110 -19.61 -20.39 -6.73
C VAL A 110 -18.72 -20.33 -7.96
N SER A 111 -19.29 -19.98 -9.12
CA SER A 111 -18.55 -19.93 -10.38
C SER A 111 -17.75 -18.62 -10.51
N LYS A 112 -16.67 -18.64 -11.29
CA LYS A 112 -15.92 -17.42 -11.65
C LYS A 112 -16.85 -16.41 -12.36
N LEU A 113 -17.78 -16.90 -13.19
CA LEU A 113 -18.78 -16.06 -13.87
C LEU A 113 -19.74 -15.41 -12.88
N ASP A 114 -20.20 -16.11 -11.84
CA ASP A 114 -21.10 -15.51 -10.84
C ASP A 114 -20.40 -14.37 -10.09
N MET A 115 -19.13 -14.54 -9.75
CA MET A 115 -18.32 -13.47 -9.14
C MET A 115 -18.08 -12.29 -10.10
N ALA A 116 -17.84 -12.56 -11.38
CA ALA A 116 -17.71 -11.51 -12.40
C ALA A 116 -19.01 -10.73 -12.58
N LYS A 117 -20.17 -11.39 -12.50
CA LYS A 117 -21.49 -10.74 -12.51
C LYS A 117 -21.69 -9.86 -11.27
N GLU A 118 -21.43 -10.40 -10.09
CA GLU A 118 -21.50 -9.64 -8.84
C GLU A 118 -20.60 -8.40 -8.90
N SER A 119 -19.40 -8.56 -9.45
CA SER A 119 -18.46 -7.46 -9.69
C SER A 119 -19.04 -6.37 -10.57
N ALA A 120 -19.69 -6.76 -11.67
CA ALA A 120 -20.32 -5.81 -12.59
C ALA A 120 -21.47 -5.06 -11.93
N LEU A 121 -22.22 -5.72 -11.04
CA LEU A 121 -23.29 -5.08 -10.26
C LEU A 121 -22.72 -4.05 -9.29
N LEU A 122 -21.72 -4.41 -8.50
CA LEU A 122 -21.05 -3.51 -7.56
C LEU A 122 -20.39 -2.31 -8.27
N ALA A 123 -19.79 -2.54 -9.43
CA ALA A 123 -19.25 -1.47 -10.26
C ALA A 123 -20.36 -0.48 -10.70
N THR A 124 -21.52 -1.00 -11.09
CA THR A 124 -22.69 -0.20 -11.50
C THR A 124 -23.21 0.66 -10.34
N GLU A 125 -23.27 0.11 -9.14
CA GLU A 125 -23.72 0.82 -7.93
C GLU A 125 -22.77 1.95 -7.51
N SER A 126 -21.50 1.87 -7.88
CA SER A 126 -20.48 2.89 -7.56
C SER A 126 -20.53 4.10 -8.49
N LEU A 127 -21.24 4.03 -9.61
CA LEU A 127 -21.34 5.07 -10.61
C LEU A 127 -22.39 6.14 -10.23
N ARG A 128 -22.19 7.38 -10.72
CA ARG A 128 -23.15 8.49 -10.53
C ARG A 128 -24.20 8.48 -11.64
N GLN A 129 -25.22 9.28 -11.46
CA GLN A 129 -26.34 9.36 -12.42
C GLN A 129 -25.93 9.83 -13.83
N ASP A 130 -24.89 10.66 -13.93
CA ASP A 130 -24.34 11.17 -15.19
C ASP A 130 -23.24 10.26 -15.79
N ASP A 131 -22.78 9.27 -15.05
CA ASP A 131 -21.85 8.25 -15.56
C ASP A 131 -22.57 7.27 -16.50
N ARG A 132 -21.80 6.63 -17.37
CA ARG A 132 -22.30 5.64 -18.32
C ARG A 132 -21.63 4.29 -18.09
N ILE A 133 -22.37 3.23 -18.31
CA ILE A 133 -21.88 1.86 -18.27
C ILE A 133 -22.23 1.11 -19.53
N GLY A 134 -21.34 0.26 -19.98
CA GLY A 134 -21.58 -0.80 -20.96
C GLY A 134 -20.99 -2.12 -20.44
N VAL A 135 -21.70 -3.24 -20.66
CA VAL A 135 -21.21 -4.57 -20.32
C VAL A 135 -21.22 -5.43 -21.56
N LEU A 136 -20.04 -5.84 -22.04
CA LEU A 136 -19.84 -6.72 -23.15
C LEU A 136 -19.46 -8.12 -22.64
N ALA A 137 -20.33 -9.08 -22.81
CA ALA A 137 -20.02 -10.49 -22.54
C ALA A 137 -19.39 -11.13 -23.78
N PHE A 138 -18.37 -11.97 -23.59
CA PHE A 138 -17.70 -12.65 -24.69
C PHE A 138 -17.29 -14.09 -24.37
N ASP A 139 -17.36 -14.90 -25.41
CA ASP A 139 -16.80 -16.23 -25.52
C ASP A 139 -16.06 -16.33 -26.89
N ASP A 140 -16.44 -17.20 -27.79
CA ASP A 140 -16.08 -17.16 -29.23
C ASP A 140 -16.93 -16.14 -30.02
N ARG A 141 -17.94 -15.56 -29.38
CA ARG A 141 -18.81 -14.48 -29.85
C ARG A 141 -18.82 -13.34 -28.86
N GLN A 142 -19.32 -12.18 -29.28
CA GLN A 142 -19.44 -11.01 -28.42
C GLN A 142 -20.87 -10.52 -28.45
N ALA A 143 -21.48 -10.37 -27.26
CA ALA A 143 -22.82 -9.85 -27.09
C ALA A 143 -22.87 -8.77 -26.00
N TRP A 144 -23.57 -7.69 -26.29
CA TRP A 144 -23.84 -6.69 -25.26
C TRP A 144 -24.85 -7.27 -24.27
N ALA A 145 -24.43 -7.45 -23.03
CA ALA A 145 -25.35 -7.70 -21.91
C ALA A 145 -26.03 -6.39 -21.53
N VAL A 146 -25.26 -5.29 -21.47
CA VAL A 146 -25.76 -3.94 -21.26
C VAL A 146 -25.12 -3.03 -22.33
N GLU A 147 -25.93 -2.46 -23.24
CA GLU A 147 -25.44 -1.43 -24.14
C GLU A 147 -25.14 -0.13 -23.38
N PHE A 148 -24.23 0.71 -23.93
CA PHE A 148 -23.84 1.94 -23.24
C PHE A 148 -25.02 2.84 -22.94
N GLN A 149 -25.23 3.15 -21.67
CA GLN A 149 -26.29 4.03 -21.18
C GLN A 149 -25.86 4.77 -19.92
N ALA A 150 -26.46 5.93 -19.68
CA ALA A 150 -26.28 6.67 -18.44
C ALA A 150 -27.08 6.01 -17.30
N ILE A 151 -26.51 6.03 -16.09
CA ILE A 151 -27.12 5.42 -14.91
C ILE A 151 -28.44 6.08 -14.53
N GLY A 152 -28.59 7.39 -14.74
CA GLY A 152 -29.78 8.15 -14.32
C GLY A 152 -30.90 8.31 -15.37
N SER A 153 -30.66 7.95 -16.64
CA SER A 153 -31.59 8.28 -17.74
C SER A 153 -31.90 7.14 -18.69
N GLY A 154 -31.47 5.93 -18.38
CA GLY A 154 -31.67 4.74 -19.19
C GLY A 154 -32.57 3.70 -18.51
N LEU A 155 -32.13 2.47 -18.50
CA LEU A 155 -32.73 1.39 -17.72
C LEU A 155 -32.59 1.67 -16.22
N SER A 156 -33.55 1.22 -15.44
CA SER A 156 -33.38 1.24 -13.97
C SER A 156 -32.23 0.33 -13.55
N LEU A 157 -31.63 0.59 -12.40
CA LEU A 157 -30.58 -0.23 -11.84
C LEU A 157 -30.99 -1.73 -11.80
N GLY A 158 -32.26 -2.01 -11.46
CA GLY A 158 -32.79 -3.37 -11.45
C GLY A 158 -32.79 -4.04 -12.84
N GLN A 159 -33.05 -3.28 -13.91
CA GLN A 159 -32.99 -3.81 -15.28
C GLN A 159 -31.55 -4.09 -15.72
N VAL A 160 -30.60 -3.23 -15.33
CA VAL A 160 -29.16 -3.50 -15.56
C VAL A 160 -28.74 -4.77 -14.81
N GLN A 161 -29.19 -4.93 -13.56
CA GLN A 161 -28.94 -6.12 -12.76
C GLN A 161 -29.51 -7.38 -13.41
N GLU A 162 -30.74 -7.33 -13.92
CA GLU A 162 -31.36 -8.44 -14.63
C GLU A 162 -30.59 -8.83 -15.88
N GLN A 163 -30.15 -7.86 -16.69
CA GLN A 163 -29.38 -8.12 -17.91
C GLN A 163 -28.01 -8.74 -17.62
N ILE A 164 -27.30 -8.24 -16.61
CA ILE A 164 -26.02 -8.83 -16.16
C ILE A 164 -26.26 -10.24 -15.62
N GLY A 165 -27.30 -10.44 -14.84
CA GLY A 165 -27.69 -11.76 -14.30
C GLY A 165 -27.99 -12.80 -15.38
N ALA A 166 -28.48 -12.38 -16.55
CA ALA A 166 -28.82 -13.25 -17.67
C ALA A 166 -27.60 -13.78 -18.45
N ILE A 167 -26.37 -13.29 -18.20
CA ILE A 167 -25.16 -13.83 -18.84
C ILE A 167 -25.00 -15.30 -18.44
N ALA A 168 -24.98 -16.21 -19.42
CA ALA A 168 -24.84 -17.64 -19.18
C ALA A 168 -23.50 -18.13 -19.73
N ILE A 169 -23.01 -19.25 -19.20
CA ILE A 169 -21.78 -19.91 -19.69
C ILE A 169 -21.91 -20.19 -21.18
N GLY A 170 -20.85 -19.80 -21.94
CA GLY A 170 -20.76 -19.93 -23.39
C GLY A 170 -19.72 -20.92 -23.87
N GLY A 171 -19.05 -20.58 -24.97
CA GLY A 171 -18.11 -21.45 -25.68
C GLY A 171 -16.64 -21.22 -25.39
N GLY A 172 -15.85 -20.91 -26.41
CA GLY A 172 -14.41 -20.63 -26.32
C GLY A 172 -14.09 -19.23 -25.84
N THR A 173 -12.87 -18.75 -26.12
CA THR A 173 -12.40 -17.44 -25.63
C THR A 173 -11.71 -16.67 -26.76
N ASP A 174 -12.28 -15.55 -27.23
CA ASP A 174 -11.69 -14.63 -28.21
C ASP A 174 -11.54 -13.22 -27.64
N ILE A 175 -10.48 -13.02 -26.84
CA ILE A 175 -10.15 -11.74 -26.20
C ILE A 175 -9.97 -10.64 -27.26
N CYS A 176 -9.37 -10.95 -28.42
CA CYS A 176 -9.09 -9.95 -29.42
C CYS A 176 -10.36 -9.33 -30.00
N ALA A 177 -11.31 -10.15 -30.40
CA ALA A 177 -12.56 -9.66 -30.95
C ALA A 177 -13.39 -8.90 -29.91
N ALA A 178 -13.33 -9.33 -28.64
CA ALA A 178 -13.97 -8.63 -27.53
C ALA A 178 -13.37 -7.24 -27.31
N LEU A 179 -12.04 -7.13 -27.29
CA LEU A 179 -11.34 -5.85 -27.16
C LEU A 179 -11.60 -4.94 -28.36
N GLU A 180 -11.51 -5.46 -29.58
CA GLU A 180 -11.75 -4.66 -30.78
C GLU A 180 -13.16 -4.06 -30.79
N ARG A 181 -14.17 -4.91 -30.52
CA ARG A 181 -15.58 -4.47 -30.47
C ARG A 181 -15.83 -3.50 -29.31
N GLY A 182 -15.37 -3.84 -28.11
CA GLY A 182 -15.64 -3.07 -26.90
C GLY A 182 -14.94 -1.71 -26.93
N LEU A 183 -13.64 -1.67 -27.24
CA LEU A 183 -12.88 -0.42 -27.27
C LEU A 183 -13.32 0.49 -28.41
N SER A 184 -13.68 -0.06 -29.58
CA SER A 184 -14.23 0.72 -30.70
C SER A 184 -15.58 1.37 -30.34
N ALA A 185 -16.44 0.67 -29.61
CA ALA A 185 -17.71 1.21 -29.16
C ALA A 185 -17.51 2.25 -28.04
N LEU A 186 -16.58 2.02 -27.10
CA LEU A 186 -16.23 2.95 -26.03
C LEU A 186 -15.66 4.27 -26.59
N ALA A 187 -14.85 4.21 -27.66
CA ALA A 187 -14.29 5.39 -28.30
C ALA A 187 -15.35 6.35 -28.87
N GLN A 188 -16.55 5.82 -29.17
CA GLN A 188 -17.66 6.61 -29.70
C GLN A 188 -18.56 7.20 -28.60
N GLN A 189 -18.32 6.86 -27.34
CA GLN A 189 -19.14 7.35 -26.24
C GLN A 189 -18.74 8.77 -25.84
N PRO A 190 -19.73 9.59 -25.41
CA PRO A 190 -19.45 10.88 -24.81
C PRO A 190 -18.75 10.72 -23.46
N GLY A 191 -18.00 11.74 -23.05
CA GLY A 191 -17.29 11.77 -21.76
C GLY A 191 -15.79 11.96 -21.95
N SER A 192 -15.16 12.56 -20.95
CA SER A 192 -13.70 12.81 -20.95
C SER A 192 -12.91 11.64 -20.37
N THR A 193 -13.51 10.88 -19.46
CA THR A 193 -12.87 9.70 -18.87
C THR A 193 -13.52 8.44 -19.41
N ARG A 194 -12.75 7.67 -20.17
CA ARG A 194 -13.16 6.37 -20.73
C ARG A 194 -12.28 5.28 -20.17
N HIS A 195 -12.89 4.32 -19.49
CA HIS A 195 -12.17 3.21 -18.88
C HIS A 195 -12.76 1.88 -19.25
N ALA A 196 -11.90 0.91 -19.57
CA ALA A 196 -12.30 -0.47 -19.86
C ALA A 196 -11.63 -1.41 -18.86
N VAL A 197 -12.39 -2.41 -18.39
CA VAL A 197 -11.90 -3.49 -17.52
C VAL A 197 -12.17 -4.82 -18.19
N LEU A 198 -11.11 -5.56 -18.50
CA LEU A 198 -11.17 -6.92 -19.04
C LEU A 198 -11.08 -7.93 -17.89
N MET A 199 -12.08 -8.79 -17.77
CA MET A 199 -12.14 -9.89 -16.82
C MET A 199 -12.14 -11.22 -17.56
N THR A 200 -11.09 -12.05 -17.38
CA THR A 200 -10.96 -13.34 -18.06
C THR A 200 -10.11 -14.31 -17.23
N ASP A 201 -10.41 -15.60 -17.33
CA ASP A 201 -9.61 -16.68 -16.77
C ASP A 201 -8.85 -17.47 -17.86
N GLY A 202 -9.04 -17.10 -19.14
CA GLY A 202 -8.69 -17.96 -20.24
C GLY A 202 -7.53 -17.55 -21.10
N GLN A 203 -7.05 -18.55 -21.84
CA GLN A 203 -6.15 -18.37 -22.94
C GLN A 203 -6.94 -18.12 -24.21
N SER A 204 -6.68 -16.99 -24.85
CA SER A 204 -7.38 -16.63 -26.09
C SER A 204 -6.92 -17.45 -27.28
N PHE A 205 -7.84 -17.87 -28.11
CA PHE A 205 -7.51 -18.37 -29.44
C PHE A 205 -6.90 -17.23 -30.28
N ARG A 206 -5.75 -17.49 -30.91
CA ARG A 206 -5.21 -16.54 -31.87
C ARG A 206 -6.05 -16.59 -33.13
N ASN A 207 -6.91 -15.60 -33.30
CA ASN A 207 -7.64 -15.39 -34.53
C ASN A 207 -6.69 -14.73 -35.58
N SER A 208 -6.53 -15.31 -36.75
CA SER A 208 -5.70 -14.76 -37.83
C SER A 208 -6.16 -13.39 -38.35
N ARG A 209 -7.38 -12.99 -38.04
CA ARG A 209 -7.96 -11.67 -38.38
C ARG A 209 -7.71 -10.62 -37.31
N CYS A 210 -7.18 -11.00 -36.16
CA CYS A 210 -6.90 -10.09 -35.05
C CYS A 210 -5.68 -9.22 -35.40
N PRO A 211 -5.79 -7.89 -35.28
CA PRO A 211 -4.61 -7.02 -35.31
C PRO A 211 -3.69 -7.32 -34.14
N PRO A 212 -2.40 -7.00 -34.24
CA PRO A 212 -1.52 -7.10 -33.06
C PRO A 212 -2.07 -6.31 -31.89
N TYR A 213 -2.11 -6.92 -30.70
CA TYR A 213 -2.62 -6.26 -29.48
C TYR A 213 -2.02 -4.88 -29.22
N PRO A 214 -0.69 -4.63 -29.37
CA PRO A 214 -0.15 -3.29 -29.21
C PRO A 214 -0.83 -2.24 -30.09
N SER A 215 -1.08 -2.56 -31.38
CA SER A 215 -1.74 -1.63 -32.30
C SER A 215 -3.22 -1.40 -31.95
N LEU A 216 -3.89 -2.42 -31.42
CA LEU A 216 -5.28 -2.29 -30.94
C LEU A 216 -5.35 -1.35 -29.74
N ILE A 217 -4.46 -1.54 -28.78
CA ILE A 217 -4.41 -0.74 -27.55
C ILE A 217 -3.92 0.68 -27.82
N GLU A 218 -2.97 0.87 -28.74
CA GLU A 218 -2.52 2.20 -29.17
C GLU A 218 -3.67 3.03 -29.76
N ARG A 219 -4.54 2.43 -30.56
CA ARG A 219 -5.76 3.09 -31.06
C ARG A 219 -6.71 3.48 -29.93
N ALA A 220 -6.87 2.63 -28.92
CA ALA A 220 -7.68 2.92 -27.74
C ALA A 220 -7.09 4.09 -26.95
N ARG A 221 -5.78 4.11 -26.74
CA ARG A 221 -5.10 5.23 -26.05
C ARG A 221 -5.19 6.54 -26.83
N ALA A 222 -5.12 6.49 -28.14
CA ALA A 222 -5.33 7.69 -28.99
C ALA A 222 -6.76 8.25 -28.88
N ALA A 223 -7.71 7.47 -28.35
CA ALA A 223 -9.07 7.87 -28.03
C ALA A 223 -9.27 8.14 -26.52
N ASP A 224 -8.18 8.36 -25.76
CA ASP A 224 -8.19 8.59 -24.30
C ASP A 224 -8.88 7.47 -23.52
N ILE A 225 -8.71 6.21 -23.95
CA ILE A 225 -9.23 5.04 -23.25
C ILE A 225 -8.11 4.40 -22.47
N THR A 226 -8.33 4.14 -21.18
CA THR A 226 -7.49 3.30 -20.34
C THR A 226 -8.06 1.89 -20.26
N LEU A 227 -7.19 0.87 -20.18
CA LEU A 227 -7.57 -0.53 -20.11
C LEU A 227 -6.89 -1.21 -18.92
N SER A 228 -7.68 -1.66 -17.95
CA SER A 228 -7.23 -2.55 -16.88
C SER A 228 -7.61 -4.00 -17.18
N SER A 229 -6.91 -4.94 -16.58
CA SER A 229 -7.19 -6.37 -16.73
C SER A 229 -7.22 -7.07 -15.37
N ILE A 230 -8.17 -8.00 -15.21
CA ILE A 230 -8.30 -8.88 -14.05
C ILE A 230 -8.14 -10.32 -14.55
N ALA A 231 -7.00 -10.94 -14.18
CA ALA A 231 -6.72 -12.34 -14.43
C ALA A 231 -7.39 -13.19 -13.36
N ILE A 232 -8.20 -14.18 -13.75
CA ILE A 232 -9.02 -14.99 -12.85
C ILE A 232 -8.51 -16.42 -12.83
N GLY A 233 -7.92 -16.84 -11.70
CA GLY A 233 -7.38 -18.19 -11.52
C GLY A 233 -5.93 -18.34 -12.00
N ALA A 234 -5.30 -19.43 -11.57
CA ALA A 234 -3.86 -19.68 -11.80
C ALA A 234 -3.54 -20.10 -13.25
N ASP A 235 -4.53 -20.44 -14.03
CA ASP A 235 -4.46 -20.87 -15.42
C ASP A 235 -4.60 -19.72 -16.43
N ALA A 236 -4.84 -18.49 -15.95
CA ALA A 236 -4.93 -17.32 -16.80
C ALA A 236 -3.61 -16.98 -17.51
N ASP A 237 -3.68 -16.47 -18.73
CA ASP A 237 -2.52 -15.93 -19.46
C ASP A 237 -2.09 -14.59 -18.84
N THR A 238 -1.38 -14.70 -17.72
CA THR A 238 -0.95 -13.56 -16.92
C THR A 238 -0.01 -12.64 -17.69
N GLU A 239 0.84 -13.17 -18.59
CA GLU A 239 1.76 -12.38 -19.39
C GLU A 239 1.01 -11.48 -20.37
N LEU A 240 0.04 -12.04 -21.10
CA LEU A 240 -0.80 -11.27 -22.00
C LEU A 240 -1.57 -10.18 -21.25
N LEU A 241 -2.20 -10.52 -20.14
CA LEU A 241 -3.04 -9.61 -19.39
C LEU A 241 -2.24 -8.47 -18.73
N GLN A 242 -1.04 -8.75 -18.23
CA GLN A 242 -0.11 -7.73 -17.76
C GLN A 242 0.30 -6.77 -18.88
N ASN A 243 0.60 -7.32 -20.06
CA ASN A 243 0.96 -6.52 -21.21
C ASN A 243 -0.20 -5.64 -21.70
N LEU A 244 -1.43 -6.17 -21.75
CA LEU A 244 -2.61 -5.40 -22.13
C LEU A 244 -2.86 -4.21 -21.19
N ALA A 245 -2.80 -4.45 -19.89
CA ALA A 245 -2.95 -3.40 -18.89
C ALA A 245 -1.84 -2.34 -19.00
N ARG A 246 -0.57 -2.76 -19.12
CA ARG A 246 0.57 -1.86 -19.27
C ARG A 246 0.47 -1.01 -20.53
N TRP A 247 0.16 -1.59 -21.68
CA TRP A 247 -0.01 -0.85 -22.93
C TRP A 247 -1.22 0.08 -22.87
N GLY A 248 -2.28 -0.35 -22.18
CA GLY A 248 -3.51 0.41 -21.98
C GLY A 248 -3.44 1.51 -20.93
N ALA A 249 -2.26 1.73 -20.31
CA ALA A 249 -2.09 2.67 -19.18
C ALA A 249 -3.09 2.44 -18.03
N GLY A 250 -3.51 1.19 -17.85
CA GLY A 250 -4.34 0.73 -16.76
C GLY A 250 -3.55 -0.15 -15.79
N ARG A 251 -4.28 -0.93 -14.98
CA ARG A 251 -3.73 -1.80 -13.95
C ARG A 251 -3.99 -3.27 -14.24
N TYR A 252 -3.05 -4.10 -13.84
CA TYR A 252 -3.20 -5.54 -13.83
C TYR A 252 -3.55 -6.01 -12.42
N HIS A 253 -4.56 -6.86 -12.30
CA HIS A 253 -4.94 -7.51 -11.06
C HIS A 253 -4.97 -9.03 -11.25
N PHE A 254 -4.57 -9.76 -10.22
CA PHE A 254 -4.66 -11.21 -10.16
C PHE A 254 -5.64 -11.64 -9.07
N ALA A 255 -6.72 -12.27 -9.47
CA ALA A 255 -7.70 -12.88 -8.59
C ALA A 255 -7.37 -14.36 -8.43
N ALA A 256 -6.66 -14.71 -7.36
CA ALA A 256 -6.30 -16.11 -7.05
C ALA A 256 -7.55 -16.95 -6.73
N ARG A 257 -8.57 -16.33 -6.16
CA ARG A 257 -9.86 -16.93 -5.83
C ARG A 257 -10.99 -16.12 -6.45
N PRO A 258 -12.10 -16.76 -6.85
CA PRO A 258 -13.25 -16.04 -7.39
C PRO A 258 -13.74 -14.90 -6.47
N ASP A 259 -13.69 -15.09 -5.16
CA ASP A 259 -14.13 -14.11 -4.15
C ASP A 259 -13.32 -12.78 -4.17
N ASP A 260 -12.14 -12.77 -4.81
CA ASP A 260 -11.33 -11.55 -4.96
C ASP A 260 -11.84 -10.64 -6.08
N ILE A 261 -12.58 -11.19 -7.07
CA ILE A 261 -13.01 -10.47 -8.28
C ILE A 261 -13.91 -9.26 -7.96
N PRO A 262 -14.94 -9.36 -7.11
CA PRO A 262 -15.81 -8.22 -6.81
C PRO A 262 -15.03 -7.04 -6.24
N ARG A 263 -14.11 -7.30 -5.34
CA ARG A 263 -13.26 -6.26 -4.74
C ARG A 263 -12.41 -5.55 -5.79
N LEU A 264 -11.75 -6.31 -6.66
CA LEU A 264 -10.85 -5.75 -7.68
C LEU A 264 -11.62 -4.92 -8.71
N THR A 265 -12.79 -5.37 -9.12
CA THR A 265 -13.62 -4.63 -10.08
C THR A 265 -14.21 -3.35 -9.47
N LEU A 266 -14.64 -3.42 -8.21
CA LEU A 266 -15.12 -2.23 -7.49
C LEU A 266 -14.03 -1.15 -7.41
N ILE A 267 -12.79 -1.56 -7.17
CA ILE A 267 -11.63 -0.67 -7.15
C ILE A 267 -11.46 0.02 -8.50
N GLU A 268 -11.49 -0.75 -9.61
CA GLU A 268 -11.34 -0.17 -10.95
C GLU A 268 -12.47 0.81 -11.28
N SER A 269 -13.71 0.49 -10.92
CA SER A 269 -14.84 1.40 -11.12
C SER A 269 -14.74 2.67 -10.28
N GLN A 270 -14.29 2.57 -9.03
CA GLN A 270 -14.10 3.71 -8.16
C GLN A 270 -12.95 4.61 -8.62
N ILE A 271 -11.86 4.04 -9.09
CA ILE A 271 -10.74 4.80 -9.66
C ILE A 271 -11.19 5.52 -10.94
N ALA A 272 -11.91 4.84 -11.82
CA ALA A 272 -12.47 5.47 -13.02
C ALA A 272 -13.43 6.61 -12.66
N SER A 273 -14.25 6.41 -11.63
CA SER A 273 -15.32 7.33 -11.26
C SER A 273 -14.91 8.46 -10.32
N ALA A 274 -13.79 8.40 -9.62
CA ALA A 274 -13.49 9.33 -8.52
C ALA A 274 -12.35 10.31 -8.78
N GLU A 275 -11.58 10.24 -9.88
CA GLU A 275 -10.29 10.98 -9.99
C GLU A 275 -9.50 10.99 -8.65
N PRO A 276 -9.15 9.80 -8.09
CA PRO A 276 -8.34 9.78 -6.88
C PRO A 276 -6.91 10.28 -7.14
N LEU A 277 -6.52 10.37 -8.40
CA LEU A 277 -5.25 10.91 -8.85
C LEU A 277 -5.39 12.41 -9.11
N ILE A 278 -4.66 13.19 -8.31
CA ILE A 278 -4.59 14.63 -8.49
C ILE A 278 -3.17 14.98 -8.91
N GLU A 279 -2.99 15.41 -10.15
CA GLU A 279 -1.72 15.85 -10.70
C GLU A 279 -1.72 17.35 -10.94
N GLY A 280 -0.61 17.98 -10.64
CA GLY A 280 -0.37 19.41 -10.75
C GLY A 280 0.66 19.83 -9.72
N GLU A 281 1.51 20.78 -10.07
CA GLU A 281 2.52 21.29 -9.14
C GLU A 281 1.86 22.11 -8.03
N PHE A 282 2.16 21.79 -6.79
CA PHE A 282 1.70 22.51 -5.61
C PHE A 282 2.69 22.43 -4.46
N ARG A 283 2.52 23.31 -3.47
CA ARG A 283 3.19 23.22 -2.18
C ARG A 283 2.20 22.85 -1.11
N ALA A 284 2.54 21.86 -0.31
CA ALA A 284 1.70 21.43 0.79
C ALA A 284 1.64 22.51 1.88
N GLY A 285 0.43 22.87 2.26
CA GLY A 285 0.17 23.86 3.31
C GLY A 285 0.05 23.22 4.68
N LEU A 286 0.51 23.90 5.73
CA LEU A 286 0.29 23.46 7.11
C LEU A 286 -1.21 23.51 7.43
N SER A 287 -1.73 22.43 8.01
CA SER A 287 -3.08 22.40 8.56
C SER A 287 -3.06 22.61 10.08
N THR A 288 -2.26 21.82 10.78
CA THR A 288 -2.12 21.89 12.24
C THR A 288 -0.64 21.77 12.62
N PRO A 289 -0.12 22.59 13.54
CA PRO A 289 1.22 22.39 14.09
C PRO A 289 1.34 21.00 14.71
N HIS A 290 2.35 20.24 14.29
CA HIS A 290 2.49 18.84 14.69
C HIS A 290 3.96 18.46 14.90
N PRO A 291 4.28 17.55 15.85
CA PRO A 291 5.65 17.06 16.06
C PRO A 291 6.34 16.49 14.83
N LEU A 292 5.58 15.94 13.86
CA LEU A 292 6.07 15.47 12.57
C LEU A 292 6.80 16.54 11.76
N LEU A 293 6.51 17.81 12.00
CA LEU A 293 7.14 18.95 11.30
C LEU A 293 7.99 19.81 12.26
N ARG A 294 8.38 19.27 13.43
CA ARG A 294 9.31 19.98 14.31
C ARG A 294 10.58 20.28 13.51
N ASP A 295 10.99 21.54 13.51
CA ASP A 295 12.17 22.05 12.80
C ASP A 295 12.01 22.11 11.26
N PHE A 296 10.82 21.93 10.70
CA PHE A 296 10.51 22.17 9.29
C PHE A 296 9.47 23.28 9.16
N ALA A 297 9.84 24.36 8.47
CA ALA A 297 8.85 25.32 8.03
C ALA A 297 8.17 24.80 6.73
N PRO A 298 6.83 24.86 6.60
CA PRO A 298 6.14 24.39 5.39
C PRO A 298 6.64 25.01 4.10
N SER A 299 7.11 26.27 4.18
CA SER A 299 7.69 27.00 3.03
C SER A 299 9.03 26.45 2.55
N GLN A 300 9.70 25.63 3.36
CA GLN A 300 10.99 24.98 3.02
C GLN A 300 10.78 23.61 2.35
N LEU A 301 9.57 23.05 2.42
CA LEU A 301 9.27 21.78 1.77
C LEU A 301 9.27 21.99 0.25
N PRO A 302 9.93 21.09 -0.53
CA PRO A 302 9.86 21.17 -1.98
C PRO A 302 8.43 21.03 -2.51
N ALA A 303 8.21 21.46 -3.74
CA ALA A 303 6.94 21.26 -4.42
C ALA A 303 6.66 19.77 -4.64
N LEU A 304 5.39 19.46 -4.80
CA LEU A 304 4.88 18.15 -5.18
C LEU A 304 4.11 18.30 -6.51
N ALA A 305 4.22 17.30 -7.37
CA ALA A 305 3.54 17.28 -8.67
C ALA A 305 2.25 16.42 -8.66
N GLY A 306 1.87 15.88 -7.52
CA GLY A 306 0.64 15.11 -7.38
C GLY A 306 0.49 14.41 -6.04
N TYR A 307 -0.69 13.86 -5.81
CA TYR A 307 -1.03 13.05 -4.63
C TYR A 307 -2.26 12.19 -4.89
N VAL A 308 -2.51 11.21 -4.02
CA VAL A 308 -3.73 10.40 -4.05
C VAL A 308 -4.79 11.05 -3.18
N GLY A 309 -5.95 11.36 -3.78
CA GLY A 309 -7.11 11.89 -3.07
C GLY A 309 -7.66 10.90 -2.06
N THR A 310 -7.70 11.33 -0.80
CA THR A 310 -8.18 10.57 0.35
C THR A 310 -8.95 11.50 1.28
N THR A 311 -9.75 10.95 2.18
CA THR A 311 -10.47 11.74 3.18
C THR A 311 -9.90 11.46 4.56
N ILE A 312 -9.68 12.52 5.35
CA ILE A 312 -9.22 12.38 6.74
C ILE A 312 -10.26 11.66 7.59
N LYS A 313 -9.85 10.66 8.38
CA LYS A 313 -10.74 9.97 9.30
C LYS A 313 -11.05 10.78 10.54
N PRO A 314 -12.21 10.55 11.19
CA PRO A 314 -12.49 11.12 12.50
C PRO A 314 -11.36 10.80 13.49
N ASN A 315 -10.97 11.77 14.30
CA ASN A 315 -9.87 11.70 15.29
C ASN A 315 -8.45 11.55 14.71
N ALA A 316 -8.28 11.59 13.40
CA ALA A 316 -6.97 11.69 12.78
C ALA A 316 -6.53 13.16 12.66
N GLU A 317 -5.22 13.38 12.75
CA GLU A 317 -4.62 14.71 12.68
C GLU A 317 -4.17 15.00 11.25
N LEU A 318 -4.75 16.04 10.65
CA LEU A 318 -4.33 16.55 9.35
C LEU A 318 -3.15 17.50 9.57
N VAL A 319 -1.96 17.07 9.16
CA VAL A 319 -0.70 17.82 9.36
C VAL A 319 -0.41 18.73 8.17
N LEU A 320 -0.36 18.16 6.96
CA LEU A 320 -0.20 18.90 5.71
C LEU A 320 -1.39 18.63 4.79
N LYS A 321 -1.79 19.67 4.09
CA LYS A 321 -2.91 19.63 3.13
C LYS A 321 -2.53 20.20 1.77
N SER A 322 -3.22 19.74 0.74
CA SER A 322 -3.19 20.34 -0.60
C SER A 322 -3.90 21.69 -0.64
N PRO A 323 -3.82 22.46 -1.74
CA PRO A 323 -4.64 23.66 -1.96
C PRO A 323 -6.14 23.36 -1.88
N GLU A 324 -6.58 22.18 -2.29
CA GLU A 324 -7.96 21.70 -2.24
C GLU A 324 -8.38 21.23 -0.83
N LYS A 325 -7.45 21.28 0.14
CA LYS A 325 -7.60 20.86 1.53
C LYS A 325 -7.61 19.34 1.74
N ASP A 326 -7.22 18.57 0.74
CA ASP A 326 -7.06 17.12 0.87
C ASP A 326 -5.83 16.75 1.73
N PRO A 327 -5.84 15.61 2.42
CA PRO A 327 -4.69 15.15 3.19
C PRO A 327 -3.47 14.87 2.31
N VAL A 328 -2.34 15.52 2.64
CA VAL A 328 -1.01 15.20 2.10
C VAL A 328 -0.18 14.47 3.14
N LEU A 329 -0.22 14.93 4.40
CA LEU A 329 0.36 14.24 5.55
C LEU A 329 -0.69 14.18 6.65
N ALA A 330 -1.01 12.98 7.07
CA ALA A 330 -1.93 12.73 8.18
C ALA A 330 -1.34 11.71 9.15
N ALA A 331 -1.71 11.84 10.41
CA ALA A 331 -1.25 10.95 11.47
C ALA A 331 -2.37 10.65 12.46
N TRP A 332 -2.27 9.54 13.16
CA TRP A 332 -3.12 9.22 14.29
C TRP A 332 -2.51 8.16 15.20
N GLN A 333 -3.08 8.06 16.38
CA GLN A 333 -2.89 6.88 17.21
C GLN A 333 -3.97 5.85 16.86
N TYR A 334 -3.54 4.63 16.55
CA TYR A 334 -4.41 3.50 16.23
C TYR A 334 -4.16 2.37 17.22
N GLY A 335 -5.08 2.18 18.16
CA GLY A 335 -4.85 1.30 19.30
C GLY A 335 -3.67 1.77 20.16
N LEU A 336 -2.68 0.90 20.36
CA LEU A 336 -1.49 1.21 21.15
C LEU A 336 -0.39 1.88 20.29
N GLY A 337 -0.41 1.73 18.96
CA GLY A 337 0.60 2.27 18.06
C GLY A 337 0.16 3.51 17.31
N ARG A 338 1.02 3.95 16.38
CA ARG A 338 0.78 5.15 15.56
C ARG A 338 0.93 4.83 14.09
N ALA A 339 0.09 5.43 13.26
CA ALA A 339 0.20 5.35 11.82
C ALA A 339 0.27 6.73 11.17
N VAL A 340 1.05 6.81 10.10
CA VAL A 340 1.23 8.02 9.28
C VAL A 340 0.93 7.68 7.84
N ALA A 341 0.17 8.55 7.18
CA ALA A 341 -0.10 8.51 5.76
C ALA A 341 0.51 9.75 5.09
N TRP A 342 1.36 9.51 4.11
CA TRP A 342 1.87 10.49 3.15
C TRP A 342 1.28 10.16 1.79
N THR A 343 0.32 10.94 1.31
CA THR A 343 -0.48 10.59 0.13
C THR A 343 0.19 10.91 -1.21
N SER A 344 1.33 11.63 -1.19
CA SER A 344 2.18 11.82 -2.37
C SER A 344 3.26 10.73 -2.44
N SER A 345 4.11 10.75 -3.48
CA SER A 345 5.25 9.84 -3.56
C SER A 345 6.43 10.29 -2.70
N ALA A 346 7.34 9.37 -2.39
CA ALA A 346 8.58 9.70 -1.71
C ALA A 346 9.63 10.31 -2.66
N ASP A 347 9.55 9.93 -3.94
CA ASP A 347 10.44 10.34 -5.03
C ASP A 347 9.62 10.57 -6.31
N ALA A 348 10.16 10.27 -7.49
CA ALA A 348 9.42 10.31 -8.75
C ALA A 348 8.15 9.42 -8.71
N PRO A 349 7.04 9.79 -9.39
CA PRO A 349 6.94 10.92 -10.32
C PRO A 349 6.46 12.25 -9.69
N TRP A 350 6.08 12.30 -8.41
CA TRP A 350 5.43 13.48 -7.83
C TRP A 350 6.32 14.28 -6.87
N ALA A 351 7.45 13.72 -6.48
CA ALA A 351 8.39 14.32 -5.54
C ALA A 351 9.84 14.31 -6.09
N ASP A 352 10.02 14.60 -7.38
CA ASP A 352 11.33 14.54 -8.06
C ASP A 352 12.41 15.40 -7.39
N GLU A 353 12.02 16.58 -6.85
CA GLU A 353 12.93 17.48 -6.16
C GLU A 353 13.29 17.04 -4.73
N TRP A 354 12.49 16.13 -4.14
CA TRP A 354 12.63 15.75 -2.74
C TRP A 354 13.94 15.01 -2.43
N PRO A 355 14.39 14.01 -3.21
CA PRO A 355 15.65 13.32 -2.94
C PRO A 355 16.88 14.25 -2.98
N GLY A 356 16.82 15.36 -3.75
CA GLY A 356 17.86 16.40 -3.81
C GLY A 356 17.78 17.41 -2.68
N TRP A 357 16.73 17.44 -1.89
CA TRP A 357 16.59 18.36 -0.78
C TRP A 357 17.45 17.92 0.41
N GLY A 358 18.27 18.83 0.95
CA GLY A 358 19.26 18.52 2.00
C GLY A 358 18.66 17.92 3.29
N ASP A 359 17.39 18.21 3.60
CA ASP A 359 16.68 17.68 4.76
C ASP A 359 15.82 16.45 4.47
N TYR A 360 15.86 15.89 3.26
CA TYR A 360 15.05 14.74 2.85
C TYR A 360 15.13 13.55 3.81
N GLY A 361 16.34 13.10 4.11
CA GLY A 361 16.54 11.98 5.04
C GLY A 361 16.10 12.30 6.47
N ARG A 362 16.21 13.57 6.89
CA ARG A 362 15.76 14.02 8.20
C ARG A 362 14.23 14.04 8.29
N PHE A 363 13.55 14.48 7.24
CA PHE A 363 12.09 14.47 7.14
C PHE A 363 11.56 13.06 7.29
N TRP A 364 12.00 12.11 6.47
CA TRP A 364 11.55 10.72 6.55
C TRP A 364 11.90 10.05 7.87
N ALA A 365 13.10 10.28 8.39
CA ALA A 365 13.48 9.77 9.70
C ALA A 365 12.58 10.31 10.83
N GLN A 366 12.07 11.53 10.70
CA GLN A 366 11.15 12.11 11.67
C GLN A 366 9.76 11.48 11.59
N LEU A 367 9.25 11.22 10.38
CA LEU A 367 7.99 10.49 10.19
C LEU A 367 8.05 9.09 10.81
N VAL A 368 9.12 8.37 10.53
CA VAL A 368 9.32 7.02 11.09
C VAL A 368 9.44 7.09 12.61
N ARG A 369 10.29 7.95 13.18
CA ARG A 369 10.47 8.06 14.62
C ARG A 369 9.20 8.41 15.37
N TYR A 370 8.34 9.23 14.78
CA TYR A 370 7.05 9.56 15.39
C TYR A 370 6.16 8.33 15.59
N THR A 371 6.23 7.36 14.67
CA THR A 371 5.43 6.14 14.76
C THR A 371 6.05 5.08 15.67
N LEU A 372 7.37 5.11 15.88
CA LEU A 372 8.00 4.14 16.76
C LEU A 372 7.46 4.28 18.18
N PRO A 373 7.35 3.16 18.92
CA PRO A 373 7.03 3.23 20.33
C PRO A 373 8.04 4.15 21.01
N GLU A 374 7.58 5.02 21.87
CA GLU A 374 8.49 5.78 22.73
C GLU A 374 9.36 4.75 23.46
N PRO A 375 10.69 4.99 23.59
CA PRO A 375 11.51 4.10 24.38
C PRO A 375 10.85 4.04 25.75
N ASP A 376 10.19 2.93 25.98
CA ASP A 376 9.30 2.71 27.11
C ASP A 376 10.08 3.02 28.39
N SER A 377 9.46 3.78 29.25
CA SER A 377 9.57 3.60 30.69
C SER A 377 9.01 2.21 31.08
N GLY A 378 9.22 1.22 30.23
CA GLY A 378 8.91 -0.17 30.47
C GLY A 378 9.72 -0.73 31.63
N PRO A 379 9.37 -1.88 32.14
CA PRO A 379 10.03 -2.48 33.30
C PRO A 379 11.53 -2.78 33.07
N ILE A 380 12.01 -2.63 31.85
CA ILE A 380 13.46 -2.68 31.53
C ILE A 380 13.86 -1.53 30.59
N GLN A 381 14.96 -0.85 30.92
CA GLN A 381 15.57 0.19 30.11
C GLN A 381 16.94 -0.26 29.66
N VAL A 382 17.23 -0.15 28.35
CA VAL A 382 18.52 -0.53 27.78
C VAL A 382 19.31 0.71 27.40
N ARG A 383 20.57 0.75 27.82
CA ARG A 383 21.52 1.78 27.42
C ARG A 383 22.75 1.13 26.81
N ALA A 384 23.22 1.69 25.71
CA ALA A 384 24.43 1.29 25.04
C ALA A 384 25.39 2.48 25.02
N THR A 385 26.50 2.39 25.74
CA THR A 385 27.49 3.48 25.86
C THR A 385 28.86 3.04 25.45
N PRO A 386 29.61 3.82 24.65
CA PRO A 386 30.97 3.48 24.26
C PRO A 386 31.91 3.48 25.49
N LYS A 387 32.79 2.46 25.54
CA LYS A 387 33.77 2.30 26.61
C LYS A 387 35.11 1.83 26.01
N GLY A 388 35.93 2.76 25.58
CA GLY A 388 37.15 2.46 24.80
C GLY A 388 36.79 1.74 23.48
N ASP A 389 37.40 0.57 23.24
CA ASP A 389 37.16 -0.25 22.05
C ASP A 389 35.95 -1.21 22.22
N ALA A 390 35.16 -1.04 23.30
CA ALA A 390 33.99 -1.84 23.60
C ALA A 390 32.74 -0.97 23.72
N LEU A 391 31.59 -1.63 23.60
CA LEU A 391 30.29 -1.09 23.90
C LEU A 391 29.77 -1.69 25.21
N SER A 392 29.53 -0.88 26.21
CA SER A 392 28.89 -1.29 27.44
C SER A 392 27.38 -1.30 27.29
N ILE A 393 26.77 -2.46 27.42
CA ILE A 393 25.32 -2.64 27.35
C ILE A 393 24.81 -2.79 28.78
N ALA A 394 24.03 -1.83 29.23
CA ALA A 394 23.43 -1.79 30.56
C ALA A 394 21.91 -1.91 30.47
N VAL A 395 21.31 -2.66 31.37
CA VAL A 395 19.87 -2.84 31.51
C VAL A 395 19.46 -2.49 32.92
N ASP A 396 18.58 -1.51 33.06
CA ASP A 396 17.91 -1.16 34.31
C ASP A 396 16.51 -1.78 34.31
N ALA A 397 16.19 -2.63 35.28
CA ALA A 397 14.98 -3.40 35.35
C ALA A 397 14.20 -3.10 36.65
N LEU A 398 13.00 -2.52 36.50
CA LEU A 398 12.11 -2.17 37.59
C LEU A 398 10.73 -2.80 37.39
N ALA A 399 10.13 -3.31 38.44
CA ALA A 399 8.73 -3.71 38.44
C ALA A 399 7.81 -2.46 38.37
N PRO A 400 6.53 -2.60 37.99
CA PRO A 400 5.59 -1.48 38.00
C PRO A 400 5.43 -0.83 39.39
N SER A 401 5.75 -1.55 40.47
CA SER A 401 5.82 -1.04 41.84
C SER A 401 7.04 -0.15 42.10
N GLY A 402 8.00 -0.06 41.15
CA GLY A 402 9.28 0.63 41.36
C GLY A 402 10.37 -0.24 42.03
N GLU A 403 10.05 -1.49 42.36
CA GLU A 403 11.04 -2.42 42.95
C GLU A 403 11.99 -2.95 41.92
N PRO A 404 13.31 -3.14 42.23
CA PRO A 404 14.26 -3.76 41.32
C PRO A 404 13.87 -5.21 40.96
N ILE A 405 14.04 -5.57 39.70
CA ILE A 405 13.88 -6.96 39.23
C ILE A 405 15.26 -7.62 39.32
N ASP A 406 15.49 -8.35 40.38
CA ASP A 406 16.73 -9.05 40.65
C ASP A 406 16.71 -10.50 40.16
N LEU A 407 17.91 -11.08 39.91
CA LEU A 407 18.10 -12.49 39.59
C LEU A 407 17.28 -12.95 38.35
N ALA A 408 17.08 -12.04 37.41
CA ALA A 408 16.42 -12.35 36.15
C ALA A 408 17.45 -12.82 35.12
N ASP A 409 17.07 -13.82 34.32
CA ASP A 409 17.86 -14.23 33.17
C ASP A 409 17.77 -13.13 32.08
N THR A 410 18.91 -12.45 31.85
CA THR A 410 18.94 -11.27 30.97
C THR A 410 19.95 -11.50 29.85
N SER A 411 19.48 -11.60 28.61
CA SER A 411 20.30 -11.81 27.42
C SER A 411 20.10 -10.68 26.41
N ALA A 412 21.15 -10.38 25.65
CA ALA A 412 21.06 -9.45 24.52
C ALA A 412 21.48 -10.16 23.22
N THR A 413 20.68 -9.95 22.17
CA THR A 413 21.02 -10.30 20.80
C THR A 413 21.46 -9.03 20.08
N ILE A 414 22.70 -8.99 19.61
CA ILE A 414 23.28 -7.84 18.94
C ILE A 414 23.42 -8.16 17.47
N THR A 415 22.81 -7.34 16.62
CA THR A 415 23.04 -7.37 15.18
C THR A 415 24.19 -6.42 14.87
N LEU A 416 25.26 -6.99 14.30
CA LEU A 416 26.48 -6.27 13.94
C LEU A 416 26.34 -5.54 12.58
N PRO A 417 27.19 -4.54 12.28
CA PRO A 417 27.31 -4.03 10.92
C PRO A 417 27.59 -5.16 9.94
N GLY A 418 26.74 -5.30 8.90
CA GLY A 418 26.83 -6.43 7.96
C GLY A 418 25.87 -7.59 8.24
N GLY A 419 25.03 -7.50 9.28
CA GLY A 419 23.88 -8.39 9.49
C GLY A 419 24.16 -9.65 10.32
N ALA A 420 25.40 -9.92 10.72
CA ALA A 420 25.72 -11.03 11.63
C ALA A 420 25.14 -10.75 13.02
N THR A 421 24.66 -11.80 13.71
CA THR A 421 24.11 -11.68 15.06
C THR A 421 25.04 -12.33 16.10
N ARG A 422 25.12 -11.72 17.28
CA ARG A 422 25.83 -12.25 18.44
C ARG A 422 24.94 -12.19 19.67
N GLN A 423 24.87 -13.28 20.42
CA GLN A 423 24.14 -13.32 21.69
C GLN A 423 25.12 -13.25 22.86
N ILE A 424 24.78 -12.45 23.88
CA ILE A 424 25.52 -12.30 25.13
C ILE A 424 24.56 -12.38 26.32
N GLN A 425 25.09 -12.81 27.47
CA GLN A 425 24.38 -12.79 28.75
C GLN A 425 24.86 -11.59 29.58
N LEU A 426 23.92 -10.82 30.10
CA LEU A 426 24.22 -9.70 30.97
C LEU A 426 24.25 -10.18 32.43
N ARG A 427 25.23 -9.72 33.18
CA ARG A 427 25.40 -10.05 34.59
C ARG A 427 24.81 -8.95 35.46
N GLN A 428 24.11 -9.34 36.51
CA GLN A 428 23.63 -8.41 37.50
C GLN A 428 24.80 -7.83 38.29
N THR A 429 24.93 -6.51 38.32
CA THR A 429 26.00 -5.78 39.02
C THR A 429 25.48 -4.97 40.21
N ALA A 430 24.16 -4.65 40.23
CA ALA A 430 23.47 -4.00 41.33
C ALA A 430 21.98 -4.41 41.29
N PRO A 431 21.15 -4.10 42.32
CA PRO A 431 19.71 -4.35 42.30
C PRO A 431 19.08 -3.79 41.03
N GLY A 432 18.41 -4.68 40.24
CA GLY A 432 17.79 -4.33 38.96
C GLY A 432 18.75 -3.89 37.84
N HIS A 433 20.07 -3.91 38.07
CA HIS A 433 21.04 -3.41 37.08
C HIS A 433 21.90 -4.54 36.54
N TYR A 434 21.88 -4.73 35.22
CA TYR A 434 22.58 -5.79 34.49
C TYR A 434 23.50 -5.17 33.43
N VAL A 435 24.74 -5.65 33.34
CA VAL A 435 25.74 -5.09 32.41
C VAL A 435 26.57 -6.19 31.76
N GLU A 436 26.94 -5.98 30.50
CA GLU A 436 27.98 -6.73 29.82
C GLU A 436 28.66 -5.83 28.77
N ASP A 437 29.96 -6.02 28.58
CA ASP A 437 30.76 -5.28 27.63
C ASP A 437 30.95 -6.10 26.33
N LEU A 438 30.67 -5.52 25.17
CA LEU A 438 30.85 -6.11 23.84
C LEU A 438 32.00 -5.43 23.11
N ALA A 439 33.02 -6.19 22.70
CA ALA A 439 34.04 -5.66 21.79
C ALA A 439 33.42 -5.30 20.43
N LEU A 440 33.69 -4.10 19.93
CA LEU A 440 33.17 -3.60 18.66
C LEU A 440 34.07 -4.08 17.51
N PRO A 441 33.60 -4.95 16.60
CA PRO A 441 34.42 -5.50 15.50
C PRO A 441 34.61 -4.53 14.33
N GLY A 442 33.98 -3.35 14.34
CA GLY A 442 34.09 -2.37 13.25
C GLY A 442 33.10 -1.22 13.38
N ASP A 443 33.20 -0.30 12.40
CA ASP A 443 32.34 0.86 12.32
C ASP A 443 30.97 0.49 11.77
N GLY A 444 29.94 1.29 12.09
CA GLY A 444 28.59 1.11 11.59
C GLY A 444 27.52 1.00 12.68
N ALA A 445 26.35 0.57 12.31
CA ALA A 445 25.20 0.51 13.19
C ALA A 445 25.06 -0.87 13.86
N TYR A 446 24.82 -0.85 15.18
CA TYR A 446 24.56 -2.01 16.02
C TYR A 446 23.14 -1.92 16.54
N ALA A 447 22.33 -2.98 16.34
CA ALA A 447 21.03 -3.10 16.95
C ALA A 447 21.12 -4.10 18.12
N ILE A 448 20.58 -3.72 19.28
CA ILE A 448 20.67 -4.47 20.52
C ILE A 448 19.25 -4.78 20.95
N ALA A 449 18.85 -6.05 20.92
CA ALA A 449 17.58 -6.55 21.43
C ALA A 449 17.82 -7.30 22.74
N VAL A 450 17.23 -6.83 23.83
CA VAL A 450 17.34 -7.44 25.14
C VAL A 450 16.08 -8.23 25.47
N ALA A 451 16.26 -9.44 25.97
CA ALA A 451 15.22 -10.25 26.57
C ALA A 451 15.58 -10.55 28.02
N GLN A 452 14.67 -10.27 28.94
CA GLN A 452 14.79 -10.57 30.36
C GLN A 452 13.66 -11.47 30.80
N SER A 453 13.96 -12.61 31.38
CA SER A 453 12.99 -13.60 31.85
C SER A 453 13.11 -13.82 33.35
N LYS A 454 11.98 -13.73 34.07
CA LYS A 454 11.85 -14.09 35.48
C LYS A 454 10.43 -14.57 35.76
N ASP A 455 10.32 -15.67 36.50
CA ASP A 455 9.06 -16.27 36.96
C ASP A 455 8.04 -16.50 35.84
N GLY A 456 8.53 -16.94 34.67
CA GLY A 456 7.71 -17.20 33.49
C GLY A 456 7.28 -15.95 32.70
N VAL A 457 7.64 -14.75 33.16
CA VAL A 457 7.38 -13.48 32.45
C VAL A 457 8.62 -13.06 31.70
N THR A 458 8.49 -12.90 30.38
CA THR A 458 9.55 -12.35 29.53
C THR A 458 9.26 -10.90 29.18
N ARG A 459 10.25 -10.03 29.44
CA ARG A 459 10.25 -8.61 29.11
C ARG A 459 11.26 -8.34 28.02
N ARG A 460 10.99 -7.43 27.14
CA ARG A 460 11.88 -7.10 26.03
C ARG A 460 12.09 -5.60 25.94
N ALA A 461 13.28 -5.20 25.51
CA ALA A 461 13.60 -3.82 25.16
C ALA A 461 14.70 -3.80 24.13
N ALA A 462 14.86 -2.69 23.42
CA ALA A 462 15.87 -2.54 22.39
C ALA A 462 16.63 -1.22 22.53
N ALA A 463 17.88 -1.20 22.05
CA ALA A 463 18.68 0.00 21.90
C ALA A 463 19.49 -0.06 20.60
N GLY A 464 19.89 1.09 20.09
CA GLY A 464 20.79 1.19 18.96
C GLY A 464 22.08 1.93 19.33
N TYR A 465 23.19 1.56 18.70
CA TYR A 465 24.44 2.28 18.79
C TYR A 465 25.06 2.41 17.40
N VAL A 466 25.63 3.56 17.09
CA VAL A 466 26.38 3.80 15.85
C VAL A 466 27.83 4.12 16.20
N GLN A 467 28.73 3.24 15.78
CA GLN A 467 30.16 3.50 15.84
C GLN A 467 30.57 4.34 14.63
N PRO A 468 31.03 5.58 14.81
CA PRO A 468 31.48 6.39 13.69
C PRO A 468 32.80 5.83 13.13
N PRO A 469 33.07 6.01 11.84
CA PRO A 469 34.39 5.69 11.27
C PRO A 469 35.49 6.54 11.92
N PRO A 470 36.73 6.04 11.96
CA PRO A 470 37.84 6.80 12.48
C PRO A 470 37.96 8.18 11.79
N ALA A 471 38.36 9.21 12.55
CA ALA A 471 38.41 10.60 12.05
C ALA A 471 39.32 10.80 10.81
N GLU A 472 40.22 9.88 10.54
CA GLU A 472 41.10 9.86 9.38
C GLU A 472 40.39 9.62 8.05
N TYR A 473 39.14 9.09 8.08
CA TYR A 473 38.31 8.81 6.91
C TYR A 473 37.17 9.82 6.70
N THR A 474 37.08 10.85 7.51
CA THR A 474 36.14 11.95 7.21
C THR A 474 36.74 12.79 6.07
N PRO A 475 36.08 12.91 4.88
CA PRO A 475 36.53 13.80 3.84
C PRO A 475 36.61 15.22 4.42
N SER A 476 37.80 15.76 4.56
CA SER A 476 37.98 17.18 4.84
C SER A 476 37.32 17.94 3.71
N GLY A 477 36.22 18.64 4.00
CA GLY A 477 35.56 19.52 3.06
C GLY A 477 36.57 20.51 2.51
N GLY A 478 37.05 20.21 1.30
CA GLY A 478 37.88 21.14 0.53
C GLY A 478 36.99 22.30 0.13
N GLY A 479 37.19 23.43 0.78
CA GLY A 479 36.72 24.70 0.29
C GLY A 479 37.44 25.06 -1.00
N ALA A 480 36.67 25.42 -2.02
CA ALA A 480 36.96 26.43 -3.03
C ALA A 480 35.65 26.77 -3.74
#